data_eb245363c9c0e42ab1a2d1b363e4d5f8
#
_entry.id   eb245363c9c0e42ab1a2d1b363e4d5f8
#
_cell.length_a   1.000
_cell.length_b   1.000
_cell.length_c   1.000
_cell.angle_alpha   90.00
_cell.angle_beta   90.00
_cell.angle_gamma   90.00
#
_symmetry.space_group_name_H-M   'P 1'
#
loop_
_entity.id
_entity.type
_entity.pdbx_description
1 polymer ?
#
loop_
_entity_poly.entity_id
_entity_poly.type
_entity_poly.pdbx_seq_one_letter_code
_entity_poly.pdbx_strand_id
1 'polypeptide(L)'
;MGVIQTVSGLMHNPLPEGRLDDILRPEGDNPLLQQGFVTTSMDVLWNWARTGSMWPMTFGLACCAVEMMHAGAARLDLDRFGVVFRPSPRQSDVMIVAGTLVNKMAPALRKVYDQMPDPKWVISMGSCANG
;
A
#
# COMPACT_ATOMS: atom_id res chain seq x y z
N MET A 1 4.15 8.92 23.62
CA MET A 1 2.91 8.10 23.62
C MET A 1 1.82 8.78 22.79
N GLY A 2 2.01 9.10 21.55
CA GLY A 2 1.04 9.88 20.76
C GLY A 2 1.06 9.63 19.26
N VAL A 3 1.95 8.80 18.76
CA VAL A 3 2.09 8.61 17.31
C VAL A 3 1.30 7.39 16.78
N ILE A 4 0.92 6.47 17.66
CA ILE A 4 0.26 5.21 17.29
C ILE A 4 -1.23 5.40 16.98
N GLN A 5 -1.88 6.41 17.53
CA GLN A 5 -3.32 6.62 17.29
C GLN A 5 -3.66 7.11 15.88
N THR A 6 -2.70 7.69 15.16
CA THR A 6 -2.97 8.20 13.81
C THR A 6 -2.96 7.09 12.74
N VAL A 7 -2.24 6.01 12.99
CA VAL A 7 -2.18 4.86 12.05
C VAL A 7 -3.44 4.02 12.13
N SER A 8 -4.02 3.87 13.33
CA SER A 8 -5.26 3.13 13.53
C SER A 8 -6.48 3.79 12.88
N GLY A 9 -6.49 5.12 12.78
CA GLY A 9 -7.56 5.86 12.12
C GLY A 9 -7.47 5.84 10.58
N LEU A 10 -6.31 5.56 10.01
CA LEU A 10 -6.11 5.49 8.56
C LEU A 10 -6.40 4.11 7.97
N MET A 11 -6.43 3.06 8.81
CA MET A 11 -6.82 1.72 8.37
C MET A 11 -8.34 1.53 8.24
N HIS A 12 -9.12 2.51 8.66
CA HIS A 12 -10.59 2.45 8.57
C HIS A 12 -11.10 3.38 7.48
N ASN A 13 -10.65 3.15 6.25
CA ASN A 13 -11.47 3.46 5.11
C ASN A 13 -12.08 2.12 4.66
N PRO A 14 -13.24 1.72 5.19
CA PRO A 14 -13.92 0.56 4.68
C PRO A 14 -14.15 0.85 3.19
N LEU A 15 -13.61 -0.01 2.34
CA LEU A 15 -14.10 -0.10 0.96
C LEU A 15 -15.62 -0.08 1.09
N PRO A 16 -16.33 0.80 0.40
CA PRO A 16 -17.78 0.82 0.48
C PRO A 16 -18.28 -0.57 0.12
N GLU A 17 -18.78 -1.29 1.12
CA GLU A 17 -19.19 -2.70 1.04
C GLU A 17 -20.25 -2.98 -0.03
N GLY A 18 -20.88 -1.94 -0.56
CA GLY A 18 -21.83 -2.05 -1.66
C GLY A 18 -21.24 -2.03 -3.07
N ARG A 19 -20.00 -1.58 -3.24
CA ARG A 19 -19.48 -1.30 -4.58
C ARG A 19 -19.01 -2.56 -5.33
N LEU A 20 -18.60 -3.61 -4.64
CA LEU A 20 -18.24 -4.88 -5.27
C LEU A 20 -19.47 -5.64 -5.74
N ASP A 21 -20.54 -5.63 -4.95
CA ASP A 21 -21.79 -6.27 -5.29
C ASP A 21 -22.54 -5.55 -6.43
N ASP A 22 -22.40 -4.21 -6.49
CA ASP A 22 -22.95 -3.40 -7.59
C ASP A 22 -22.17 -3.59 -8.90
N ILE A 23 -20.88 -3.89 -8.81
CA ILE A 23 -20.01 -4.15 -9.96
C ILE A 23 -20.21 -5.59 -10.49
N LEU A 24 -20.48 -6.53 -9.58
CA LEU A 24 -20.70 -7.94 -9.90
C LEU A 24 -22.17 -8.26 -10.22
N ARG A 25 -23.10 -7.32 -9.99
CA ARG A 25 -24.46 -7.48 -10.50
C ARG A 25 -24.43 -7.37 -12.01
N PRO A 26 -24.76 -8.43 -12.73
CA PRO A 26 -25.14 -8.27 -14.12
C PRO A 26 -26.41 -7.42 -14.11
N GLU A 27 -26.28 -6.12 -14.30
CA GLU A 27 -27.43 -5.28 -14.61
C GLU A 27 -28.08 -5.87 -15.87
N GLY A 28 -29.23 -6.51 -15.66
CA GLY A 28 -29.88 -7.39 -16.61
C GLY A 28 -30.45 -6.72 -17.86
N ASP A 29 -30.02 -5.50 -18.20
CA ASP A 29 -30.55 -4.80 -19.36
C ASP A 29 -29.53 -3.92 -20.11
N ASN A 30 -28.25 -4.20 -19.97
CA ASN A 30 -27.25 -3.51 -20.79
C ASN A 30 -27.16 -4.17 -22.18
N PRO A 31 -27.61 -3.50 -23.24
CA PRO A 31 -27.57 -4.07 -24.59
C PRO A 31 -26.14 -4.37 -25.07
N LEU A 32 -25.13 -3.77 -24.43
CA LEU A 32 -23.71 -4.01 -24.70
C LEU A 32 -23.24 -5.37 -24.19
N LEU A 33 -23.82 -5.88 -23.09
CA LEU A 33 -23.52 -7.23 -22.58
C LEU A 33 -24.02 -8.32 -23.51
N GLN A 34 -25.14 -8.08 -24.21
CA GLN A 34 -25.68 -9.00 -25.21
C GLN A 34 -24.80 -9.08 -26.47
N GLN A 35 -23.96 -8.09 -26.70
CA GLN A 35 -23.00 -8.06 -27.81
C GLN A 35 -21.62 -8.63 -27.45
N GLY A 36 -21.46 -9.20 -26.24
CA GLY A 36 -20.22 -9.81 -25.80
C GLY A 36 -19.14 -8.81 -25.34
N PHE A 37 -19.50 -7.55 -25.08
CA PHE A 37 -18.59 -6.56 -24.52
C PHE A 37 -18.69 -6.57 -22.98
N VAL A 38 -17.53 -6.59 -22.32
CA VAL A 38 -17.44 -6.40 -20.87
C VAL A 38 -17.27 -4.92 -20.59
N THR A 39 -18.29 -4.29 -20.03
CA THR A 39 -18.20 -2.91 -19.55
C THR A 39 -17.65 -2.91 -18.13
N THR A 40 -16.53 -2.26 -17.93
CA THR A 40 -15.95 -2.10 -16.59
C THR A 40 -15.79 -0.61 -16.30
N SER A 41 -16.03 -0.22 -15.05
CA SER A 41 -15.80 1.17 -14.68
C SER A 41 -14.29 1.46 -14.63
N MET A 42 -13.90 2.69 -14.95
CA MET A 42 -12.50 3.11 -14.91
C MET A 42 -11.89 2.94 -13.52
N ASP A 43 -12.68 3.08 -12.47
CA ASP A 43 -12.24 2.90 -11.09
C ASP A 43 -11.83 1.45 -10.80
N VAL A 44 -12.59 0.48 -11.31
CA VAL A 44 -12.27 -0.95 -11.16
C VAL A 44 -11.00 -1.31 -11.89
N LEU A 45 -10.85 -0.84 -13.13
CA LEU A 45 -9.64 -1.05 -13.92
C LEU A 45 -8.42 -0.44 -13.23
N TRP A 46 -8.57 0.77 -12.70
CA TRP A 46 -7.51 1.47 -12.00
C TRP A 46 -7.09 0.76 -10.70
N ASN A 47 -8.06 0.30 -9.93
CA ASN A 47 -7.79 -0.45 -8.71
C ASN A 47 -7.16 -1.81 -8.98
N TRP A 48 -7.58 -2.49 -10.04
CA TRP A 48 -6.96 -3.74 -10.48
C TRP A 48 -5.50 -3.51 -10.91
N ALA A 49 -5.21 -2.47 -11.66
CA ALA A 49 -3.86 -2.14 -12.08
C ALA A 49 -2.94 -1.82 -10.88
N ARG A 50 -3.48 -1.14 -9.86
CA ARG A 50 -2.72 -0.83 -8.63
C ARG A 50 -2.44 -2.05 -7.77
N THR A 51 -3.34 -3.02 -7.72
CA THR A 51 -3.13 -4.26 -6.95
C THR A 51 -1.96 -5.09 -7.47
N GLY A 52 -1.70 -5.06 -8.76
CA GLY A 52 -0.57 -5.76 -9.38
C GLY A 52 0.76 -5.02 -9.35
N SER A 53 0.79 -3.78 -8.84
CA SER A 53 1.98 -2.94 -8.85
C SER A 53 2.06 -2.13 -7.56
N MET A 54 2.80 -2.63 -6.60
CA MET A 54 3.04 -1.95 -5.33
C MET A 54 4.50 -1.51 -5.25
N TRP A 55 4.71 -0.22 -5.02
CA TRP A 55 6.03 0.38 -4.94
C TRP A 55 6.31 0.87 -3.53
N PRO A 56 6.86 0.02 -2.67
CA PRO A 56 7.16 0.40 -1.31
C PRO A 56 8.43 1.25 -1.21
N MET A 57 8.34 2.30 -0.42
CA MET A 57 9.51 3.01 0.08
C MET A 57 10.06 2.28 1.30
N THR A 58 11.35 2.00 1.28
CA THR A 58 12.05 1.33 2.37
C THR A 58 12.58 2.34 3.37
N PHE A 59 11.99 2.37 4.57
CA PHE A 59 12.49 3.17 5.68
C PHE A 59 13.13 2.24 6.72
N GLY A 60 14.37 1.84 6.44
CA GLY A 60 15.14 0.91 7.28
C GLY A 60 15.86 1.63 8.41
N LEU A 61 15.50 1.33 9.65
CA LEU A 61 16.03 1.98 10.85
C LEU A 61 16.96 1.08 11.67
N ALA A 62 16.74 -0.24 11.63
CA ALA A 62 17.47 -1.19 12.46
C ALA A 62 17.53 -2.58 11.80
N CYS A 63 17.67 -3.64 12.61
CA CYS A 63 17.82 -5.02 12.15
C CYS A 63 16.68 -5.52 11.24
N CYS A 64 15.45 -5.07 11.45
CA CYS A 64 14.32 -5.41 10.57
C CYS A 64 14.50 -4.93 9.13
N ALA A 65 15.36 -3.93 8.90
CA ALA A 65 15.71 -3.48 7.56
C ALA A 65 16.45 -4.57 6.76
N VAL A 66 17.28 -5.36 7.41
CA VAL A 66 17.99 -6.49 6.78
C VAL A 66 17.01 -7.57 6.37
N GLU A 67 16.03 -7.87 7.21
CA GLU A 67 14.97 -8.82 6.89
C GLU A 67 14.08 -8.33 5.74
N MET A 68 13.80 -7.04 5.68
CA MET A 68 13.13 -6.41 4.55
C MET A 68 13.94 -6.56 3.25
N MET A 69 15.28 -6.41 3.31
CA MET A 69 16.16 -6.69 2.16
C MET A 69 16.08 -8.14 1.73
N HIS A 70 16.03 -9.07 2.69
CA HIS A 70 15.86 -10.49 2.39
C HIS A 70 14.51 -10.81 1.75
N ALA A 71 13.48 -10.10 2.11
CA ALA A 71 12.16 -10.24 1.46
C ALA A 71 12.20 -9.85 -0.02
N GLY A 72 13.00 -8.85 -0.39
CA GLY A 72 13.23 -8.45 -1.78
C GLY A 72 14.31 -9.25 -2.50
N ALA A 73 15.06 -10.09 -1.78
CA ALA A 73 16.13 -10.90 -2.34
C ALA A 73 15.60 -12.14 -3.08
N ALA A 74 16.47 -12.80 -3.83
CA ALA A 74 16.13 -13.88 -4.73
C ALA A 74 15.38 -15.07 -4.09
N ARG A 75 15.55 -15.30 -2.78
CA ARG A 75 14.90 -16.42 -2.08
C ARG A 75 13.39 -16.21 -1.90
N LEU A 76 12.97 -15.01 -1.51
CA LEU A 76 11.57 -14.69 -1.30
C LEU A 76 10.96 -13.94 -2.48
N ASP A 77 11.78 -13.17 -3.18
CA ASP A 77 11.51 -12.54 -4.46
C ASP A 77 10.14 -11.83 -4.53
N LEU A 78 9.98 -10.78 -3.75
CA LEU A 78 8.77 -9.96 -3.80
C LEU A 78 8.54 -9.29 -5.16
N ASP A 79 9.60 -9.13 -5.95
CA ASP A 79 9.53 -8.50 -7.27
C ASP A 79 8.61 -9.28 -8.23
N ARG A 80 8.55 -10.61 -8.12
CA ARG A 80 7.62 -11.44 -8.91
C ARG A 80 6.14 -11.15 -8.64
N PHE A 81 5.82 -10.52 -7.50
CA PHE A 81 4.47 -10.09 -7.16
C PHE A 81 4.19 -8.63 -7.57
N GLY A 82 5.11 -8.00 -8.29
CA GLY A 82 5.00 -6.60 -8.67
C GLY A 82 5.42 -5.61 -7.59
N VAL A 83 6.11 -6.07 -6.56
CA VAL A 83 6.60 -5.23 -5.45
C VAL A 83 8.02 -4.77 -5.76
N VAL A 84 8.17 -3.53 -6.17
CA VAL A 84 9.48 -2.94 -6.51
C VAL A 84 9.85 -1.89 -5.48
N PHE A 85 10.95 -2.12 -4.77
CA PHE A 85 11.45 -1.15 -3.79
C PHE A 85 11.91 0.15 -4.44
N ARG A 86 11.45 1.27 -3.92
CA ARG A 86 11.80 2.61 -4.41
C ARG A 86 12.48 3.44 -3.32
N PRO A 87 13.56 4.15 -3.66
CA PRO A 87 14.26 5.00 -2.69
C PRO A 87 13.57 6.36 -2.46
N SER A 88 12.72 6.79 -3.39
CA SER A 88 12.09 8.11 -3.32
C SER A 88 10.66 8.03 -2.80
N PRO A 89 10.28 8.85 -1.80
CA PRO A 89 8.91 8.89 -1.30
C PRO A 89 7.91 9.35 -2.35
N ARG A 90 8.32 10.17 -3.30
CA ARG A 90 7.45 10.71 -4.35
C ARG A 90 7.06 9.68 -5.41
N GLN A 91 7.78 8.57 -5.47
CA GLN A 91 7.54 7.47 -6.42
C GLN A 91 6.97 6.22 -5.74
N SER A 92 6.60 6.34 -4.47
CA SER A 92 6.19 5.19 -3.66
C SER A 92 4.74 5.32 -3.22
N ASP A 93 4.04 4.21 -3.21
CA ASP A 93 2.64 4.12 -2.79
C ASP A 93 2.52 3.71 -1.32
N VAL A 94 3.49 2.93 -0.83
CA VAL A 94 3.52 2.37 0.51
C VAL A 94 4.85 2.67 1.16
N MET A 95 4.85 3.01 2.45
CA MET A 95 6.07 3.15 3.25
C MET A 95 6.20 1.93 4.17
N ILE A 96 7.36 1.27 4.13
CA ILE A 96 7.68 0.21 5.09
C ILE A 96 8.64 0.78 6.13
N VAL A 97 8.18 0.88 7.36
CA VAL A 97 9.00 1.31 8.50
C VAL A 97 9.53 0.07 9.19
N ALA A 98 10.81 -0.22 9.00
CA ALA A 98 11.46 -1.42 9.49
C ALA A 98 12.49 -1.11 10.58
N GLY A 99 12.10 -1.33 11.83
CA GLY A 99 12.97 -1.16 13.00
C GLY A 99 12.52 -0.09 13.97
N THR A 100 13.34 0.15 14.97
CA THR A 100 13.06 1.07 16.07
C THR A 100 13.09 2.54 15.61
N LEU A 101 11.98 3.24 15.82
CA LEU A 101 11.92 4.67 15.59
C LEU A 101 12.25 5.42 16.88
N VAL A 102 13.37 6.11 16.89
CA VAL A 102 13.76 6.98 18.00
C VAL A 102 13.12 8.37 17.87
N ASN A 103 12.93 9.05 19.01
CA ASN A 103 12.27 10.36 19.04
C ASN A 103 12.95 11.41 18.16
N LYS A 104 14.27 11.35 18.01
CA LYS A 104 15.02 12.26 17.12
C LYS A 104 14.74 12.04 15.64
N MET A 105 14.39 10.80 15.26
CA MET A 105 14.11 10.43 13.87
C MET A 105 12.62 10.59 13.51
N ALA A 106 11.74 10.67 14.47
CA ALA A 106 10.31 10.80 14.25
C ALA A 106 9.91 11.99 13.35
N PRO A 107 10.49 13.20 13.52
CA PRO A 107 10.21 14.32 12.62
C PRO A 107 10.65 14.09 11.18
N ALA A 108 11.76 13.37 10.98
CA ALA A 108 12.26 13.03 9.65
C ALA A 108 11.31 12.02 8.95
N LEU A 109 10.87 11.00 9.67
CA LEU A 109 9.89 10.03 9.15
C LEU A 109 8.59 10.73 8.76
N ARG A 110 8.10 11.65 9.58
CA ARG A 110 6.91 12.43 9.29
C ARG A 110 7.04 13.24 7.99
N LYS A 111 8.19 13.93 7.82
CA LYS A 111 8.46 14.69 6.60
C LYS A 111 8.48 13.80 5.34
N VAL A 112 9.07 12.63 5.46
CA VAL A 112 9.11 11.67 4.35
C VAL A 112 7.70 11.16 4.01
N TYR A 113 6.89 10.85 5.02
CA TYR A 113 5.49 10.46 4.84
C TYR A 113 4.67 11.56 4.14
N ASP A 114 4.85 12.81 4.54
CA ASP A 114 4.13 13.95 3.96
C ASP A 114 4.53 14.19 2.48
N GLN A 115 5.70 13.72 2.06
CA GLN A 115 6.17 13.82 0.68
C GLN A 115 5.62 12.70 -0.23
N MET A 116 4.97 11.71 0.31
CA MET A 116 4.37 10.64 -0.50
C MET A 116 3.08 11.13 -1.15
N PRO A 117 2.83 10.73 -2.40
CA PRO A 117 1.57 11.04 -3.07
C PRO A 117 0.39 10.27 -2.44
N ASP A 118 -0.80 10.83 -2.51
CA ASP A 118 -2.01 10.14 -2.12
C ASP A 118 -2.56 9.27 -3.30
N PRO A 119 -3.13 8.11 -3.03
CA PRO A 119 -3.28 7.43 -1.75
C PRO A 119 -1.99 6.79 -1.25
N LYS A 120 -1.74 6.86 0.06
CA LYS A 120 -0.51 6.36 0.69
C LYS A 120 -0.83 5.49 1.90
N TRP A 121 -0.02 4.45 2.09
CA TRP A 121 -0.16 3.51 3.19
C TRP A 121 1.16 3.33 3.91
N VAL A 122 1.10 2.90 5.16
CA VAL A 122 2.28 2.62 5.97
C VAL A 122 2.18 1.22 6.54
N ILE A 123 3.24 0.44 6.36
CA ILE A 123 3.41 -0.88 6.96
C ILE A 123 4.48 -0.75 8.05
N SER A 124 4.09 -1.07 9.27
CA SER A 124 4.99 -1.17 10.40
C SER A 124 5.55 -2.59 10.47
N MET A 125 6.86 -2.73 10.35
CA MET A 125 7.54 -4.02 10.32
C MET A 125 8.41 -4.22 11.56
N GLY A 126 8.12 -5.29 12.29
CA GLY A 126 8.87 -5.72 13.47
C GLY A 126 8.30 -5.18 14.79
N SER A 127 8.62 -5.88 15.89
CA SER A 127 8.11 -5.53 17.23
C SER A 127 8.43 -4.10 17.63
N CYS A 128 9.64 -3.63 17.34
CA CYS A 128 10.09 -2.29 17.72
C CYS A 128 9.34 -1.17 17.01
N ALA A 129 8.82 -1.42 15.83
CA ALA A 129 8.02 -0.44 15.10
C ALA A 129 6.53 -0.47 15.53
N ASN A 130 6.07 -1.59 16.09
CA ASN A 130 4.69 -1.81 16.53
C ASN A 130 4.47 -1.52 18.02
N GLY A 131 5.50 -1.58 18.82
CA GLY A 131 5.45 -1.44 20.26
C GLY A 131 5.88 -0.15 20.78
#